data_f0d8adcbd0b291efe5b1997f3adb6c55
#
_entry.id   f0d8adcbd0b291efe5b1997f3adb6c55
#
_cell.length_a   1.000
_cell.length_b   1.000
_cell.length_c   1.000
_cell.angle_alpha   90.00
_cell.angle_beta   90.00
_cell.angle_gamma   90.00
#
_symmetry.space_group_name_H-M   'P 1'
#
loop_
_entity.id
_entity.type
_entity.pdbx_description
1 polymer ?
#
loop_
_entity_poly.entity_id
_entity_poly.type
_entity_poly.pdbx_seq_one_letter_code
_entity_poly.pdbx_strand_id
1 'polypeptide(L)'
;LTVSSCGGDDGLRSAEIVEESPYRIGVYYYPWYGGDFHGGRYMRARLVPPQYPTLGEYDDREAGVVSQHLAWSRQAHISLWVASWWGPDKREDRTLLQSVLPHPELADINIALFYETTGRTRSFSSFDAVGPDIAHMAQHYFNHPNYLKIDGKPVLFVYLTRVLSRNGTLGEVVEAMRASAAQAGHELYLIGDEVFGQ
;
A
#
# COMPACT_ATOMS: atom_id res chain seq x y z
N LEU A 1 -57.42 -43.80 11.35
CA LEU A 1 -55.97 -43.85 11.06
C LEU A 1 -55.62 -42.57 10.33
N THR A 2 -55.15 -41.58 11.07
CA THR A 2 -54.66 -40.27 10.60
C THR A 2 -53.17 -40.34 10.49
N VAL A 3 -52.62 -40.09 9.30
CA VAL A 3 -51.18 -39.91 9.03
C VAL A 3 -50.90 -38.43 9.02
N SER A 4 -50.10 -37.97 9.99
CA SER A 4 -49.60 -36.59 10.08
C SER A 4 -48.39 -36.47 9.18
N SER A 5 -48.47 -35.57 8.22
CA SER A 5 -47.36 -35.14 7.33
C SER A 5 -46.56 -34.05 8.03
N CYS A 6 -45.32 -34.31 8.36
CA CYS A 6 -44.35 -33.31 8.75
C CYS A 6 -43.84 -32.62 7.47
N GLY A 7 -44.23 -31.39 7.25
CA GLY A 7 -43.63 -30.53 6.27
C GLY A 7 -42.29 -29.98 6.82
N GLY A 8 -41.20 -30.35 6.16
CA GLY A 8 -39.91 -29.73 6.39
C GLY A 8 -39.91 -28.36 5.72
N ASP A 9 -39.76 -27.33 6.50
CA ASP A 9 -39.53 -25.98 6.04
C ASP A 9 -38.01 -25.83 5.66
N ASP A 10 -37.69 -26.11 4.42
CA ASP A 10 -36.40 -25.80 3.85
C ASP A 10 -36.29 -24.26 3.66
N GLY A 11 -35.95 -23.60 4.76
CA GLY A 11 -35.59 -22.18 4.74
C GLY A 11 -34.38 -21.95 3.84
N LEU A 12 -34.64 -21.63 2.60
CA LEU A 12 -33.68 -20.99 1.71
C LEU A 12 -33.20 -19.73 2.41
N ARG A 13 -32.04 -19.77 3.05
CA ARG A 13 -31.32 -18.59 3.48
C ARG A 13 -31.03 -17.80 2.20
N SER A 14 -31.77 -16.73 1.99
CA SER A 14 -31.44 -15.70 1.02
C SER A 14 -29.99 -15.31 1.29
N ALA A 15 -29.10 -15.52 0.33
CA ALA A 15 -27.76 -14.94 0.38
C ALA A 15 -27.97 -13.43 0.52
N GLU A 16 -27.62 -12.88 1.65
CA GLU A 16 -27.52 -11.43 1.80
C GLU A 16 -26.56 -10.96 0.71
N ILE A 17 -27.09 -10.19 -0.23
CA ILE A 17 -26.26 -9.44 -1.18
C ILE A 17 -25.58 -8.38 -0.32
N VAL A 18 -24.34 -8.64 0.07
CA VAL A 18 -23.51 -7.63 0.68
C VAL A 18 -23.24 -6.61 -0.42
N GLU A 19 -23.98 -5.49 -0.41
CA GLU A 19 -23.64 -4.36 -1.26
C GLU A 19 -22.19 -4.00 -0.98
N GLU A 20 -21.33 -4.11 -1.99
CA GLU A 20 -19.95 -3.63 -1.86
C GLU A 20 -19.99 -2.15 -1.48
N SER A 21 -19.38 -1.83 -0.35
CA SER A 21 -19.29 -0.45 0.10
C SER A 21 -18.68 0.43 -1.01
N PRO A 22 -19.32 1.55 -1.39
CA PRO A 22 -18.76 2.45 -2.40
C PRO A 22 -17.45 3.11 -1.93
N TYR A 23 -17.10 2.92 -0.65
CA TYR A 23 -15.90 3.49 -0.04
C TYR A 23 -14.81 2.44 0.10
N ARG A 24 -13.59 2.84 -0.22
CA ARG A 24 -12.39 2.05 0.02
C ARG A 24 -11.63 2.67 1.20
N ILE A 25 -11.36 1.86 2.23
CA ILE A 25 -10.59 2.29 3.40
C ILE A 25 -9.15 1.84 3.17
N GLY A 26 -8.22 2.79 3.20
CA GLY A 26 -6.79 2.53 3.07
C GLY A 26 -6.01 2.98 4.28
N VAL A 27 -4.82 2.40 4.46
CA VAL A 27 -3.84 2.82 5.46
C VAL A 27 -2.48 3.03 4.79
N TYR A 28 -1.69 3.95 5.31
CA TYR A 28 -0.26 3.99 5.01
C TYR A 28 0.41 2.79 5.68
N TYR A 29 1.16 2.02 4.87
CA TYR A 29 1.89 0.85 5.31
C TYR A 29 3.39 1.10 5.19
N TYR A 30 4.10 1.01 6.31
CA TYR A 30 5.52 1.29 6.39
C TYR A 30 6.33 0.02 6.68
N PRO A 31 6.79 -0.72 5.66
CA PRO A 31 7.58 -1.93 5.85
C PRO A 31 9.05 -1.58 6.16
N TRP A 32 9.26 -0.90 7.27
CA TRP A 32 10.56 -0.36 7.67
C TRP A 32 11.24 -1.18 8.77
N TYR A 33 10.52 -2.11 9.38
CA TYR A 33 10.89 -2.70 10.66
C TYR A 33 11.50 -4.10 10.51
N GLY A 34 12.63 -4.31 11.21
CA GLY A 34 13.37 -5.56 11.27
C GLY A 34 14.30 -5.50 12.47
N GLY A 35 15.57 -5.81 12.26
CA GLY A 35 16.58 -5.76 13.31
C GLY A 35 16.78 -4.38 13.96
N ASP A 36 16.25 -3.33 13.41
CA ASP A 36 16.37 -1.96 13.92
C ASP A 36 15.38 -1.61 15.04
N PHE A 37 14.39 -2.45 15.33
CA PHE A 37 13.62 -2.34 16.57
C PHE A 37 14.54 -2.35 17.80
N HIS A 38 15.54 -3.23 17.82
CA HIS A 38 16.54 -3.32 18.90
C HIS A 38 17.38 -2.04 19.06
N GLY A 39 17.49 -1.24 18.02
CA GLY A 39 18.15 0.05 18.06
C GLY A 39 17.32 1.19 18.65
N GLY A 40 16.06 0.95 19.05
CA GLY A 40 15.13 1.97 19.53
C GLY A 40 14.84 3.06 18.49
N ARG A 41 14.89 2.73 17.22
CA ARG A 41 14.77 3.72 16.12
C ARG A 41 13.33 4.04 15.72
N TYR A 42 12.38 3.18 16.07
CA TYR A 42 10.97 3.46 15.80
C TYR A 42 10.43 4.57 16.72
N MET A 43 9.51 5.35 16.21
CA MET A 43 9.08 6.61 16.86
C MET A 43 8.56 6.42 18.27
N ARG A 44 7.77 5.37 18.53
CA ARG A 44 7.16 5.12 19.84
C ARG A 44 8.13 4.66 20.92
N ALA A 45 9.34 4.25 20.55
CA ALA A 45 10.42 4.00 21.50
C ALA A 45 10.84 5.25 22.29
N ARG A 46 10.57 6.44 21.73
CA ARG A 46 10.89 7.74 22.33
C ARG A 46 9.82 8.27 23.28
N LEU A 47 8.68 7.60 23.37
CA LEU A 47 7.63 7.96 24.31
C LEU A 47 8.02 7.59 25.73
N VAL A 48 7.42 8.24 26.73
CA VAL A 48 7.66 7.94 28.15
C VAL A 48 6.32 7.59 28.81
N PRO A 49 6.08 6.32 29.16
CA PRO A 49 6.96 5.15 28.91
C PRO A 49 7.00 4.76 27.42
N PRO A 50 8.04 4.04 26.98
CA PRO A 50 8.11 3.52 25.62
C PRO A 50 6.91 2.62 25.29
N GLN A 51 6.42 2.71 24.05
CA GLN A 51 5.32 1.86 23.56
C GLN A 51 5.86 0.88 22.54
N TYR A 52 5.55 -0.39 22.74
CA TYR A 52 5.94 -1.47 21.83
C TYR A 52 4.73 -1.94 21.01
N PRO A 53 4.95 -2.47 19.80
CA PRO A 53 3.89 -3.11 19.03
C PRO A 53 3.31 -4.31 19.79
N THR A 54 2.05 -4.64 19.54
CA THR A 54 1.41 -5.82 20.13
C THR A 54 2.15 -7.12 19.78
N LEU A 55 2.80 -7.18 18.60
CA LEU A 55 3.65 -8.30 18.17
C LEU A 55 5.02 -8.32 18.85
N GLY A 56 5.33 -7.33 19.69
CA GLY A 56 6.69 -7.10 20.14
C GLY A 56 7.57 -6.53 19.02
N GLU A 57 8.87 -6.75 19.10
CA GLU A 57 9.80 -6.43 18.02
C GLU A 57 9.70 -7.49 16.93
N TYR A 58 9.46 -7.09 15.68
CA TYR A 58 9.25 -7.99 14.56
C TYR A 58 10.06 -7.59 13.32
N ASP A 59 10.28 -8.53 12.42
CA ASP A 59 10.71 -8.25 11.04
C ASP A 59 9.46 -8.31 10.14
N ASP A 60 9.19 -7.23 9.41
CA ASP A 60 8.04 -7.11 8.50
C ASP A 60 8.12 -8.02 7.26
N ARG A 61 9.23 -8.75 7.09
CA ARG A 61 9.41 -9.79 6.05
C ARG A 61 8.97 -11.18 6.51
N GLU A 62 8.70 -11.35 7.79
CA GLU A 62 8.22 -12.62 8.32
C GLU A 62 6.77 -12.89 7.87
N ALA A 63 6.52 -14.05 7.27
CA ALA A 63 5.20 -14.41 6.76
C ALA A 63 4.11 -14.32 7.85
N GLY A 64 4.40 -14.75 9.07
CA GLY A 64 3.46 -14.65 10.19
C GLY A 64 3.11 -13.22 10.57
N VAL A 65 4.05 -12.29 10.43
CA VAL A 65 3.81 -10.85 10.66
C VAL A 65 2.91 -10.28 9.56
N VAL A 66 3.18 -10.62 8.30
CA VAL A 66 2.33 -10.21 7.17
C VAL A 66 0.92 -10.78 7.33
N SER A 67 0.77 -12.08 7.66
CA SER A 67 -0.54 -12.69 7.97
C SER A 67 -1.29 -11.93 9.05
N GLN A 68 -0.61 -11.57 10.13
CA GLN A 68 -1.25 -10.84 11.24
C GLN A 68 -1.69 -9.42 10.83
N HIS A 69 -0.87 -8.71 10.05
CA HIS A 69 -1.24 -7.39 9.51
C HIS A 69 -2.44 -7.49 8.56
N LEU A 70 -2.49 -8.51 7.70
CA LEU A 70 -3.62 -8.78 6.82
C LEU A 70 -4.90 -9.12 7.64
N ALA A 71 -4.77 -9.95 8.67
CA ALA A 71 -5.90 -10.29 9.56
C ALA A 71 -6.47 -9.05 10.26
N TRP A 72 -5.61 -8.18 10.81
CA TRP A 72 -6.04 -6.92 11.42
C TRP A 72 -6.68 -5.97 10.41
N SER A 73 -6.14 -5.90 9.20
CA SER A 73 -6.72 -5.09 8.13
C SER A 73 -8.15 -5.54 7.81
N ARG A 74 -8.39 -6.85 7.69
CA ARG A 74 -9.75 -7.39 7.47
C ARG A 74 -10.69 -7.07 8.63
N GLN A 75 -10.24 -7.24 9.87
CA GLN A 75 -11.03 -6.91 11.06
C GLN A 75 -11.44 -5.43 11.09
N ALA A 76 -10.59 -4.55 10.58
CA ALA A 76 -10.84 -3.12 10.50
C ALA A 76 -11.47 -2.66 9.17
N HIS A 77 -11.89 -3.60 8.30
CA HIS A 77 -12.41 -3.34 6.96
C HIS A 77 -11.47 -2.49 6.08
N ILE A 78 -10.16 -2.61 6.32
CA ILE A 78 -9.14 -1.98 5.48
C ILE A 78 -8.90 -2.88 4.28
N SER A 79 -9.03 -2.32 3.07
CA SER A 79 -8.88 -3.03 1.81
C SER A 79 -7.75 -2.49 0.93
N LEU A 80 -6.99 -1.52 1.43
CA LEU A 80 -5.88 -0.90 0.71
C LEU A 80 -4.70 -0.61 1.64
N TRP A 81 -3.51 -1.07 1.25
CA TRP A 81 -2.25 -0.61 1.81
C TRP A 81 -1.55 0.33 0.83
N VAL A 82 -1.33 1.57 1.27
CA VAL A 82 -0.52 2.55 0.56
C VAL A 82 0.90 2.44 1.11
N ALA A 83 1.73 1.65 0.43
CA ALA A 83 3.01 1.20 0.95
C ALA A 83 4.14 2.20 0.65
N SER A 84 4.84 2.65 1.69
CA SER A 84 6.02 3.51 1.57
C SER A 84 7.09 2.84 0.69
N TRP A 85 7.60 3.58 -0.31
CA TRP A 85 8.55 3.07 -1.28
C TRP A 85 9.70 4.07 -1.51
N TRP A 86 10.92 3.63 -1.23
CA TRP A 86 12.14 4.45 -1.20
C TRP A 86 13.11 4.17 -2.34
N GLY A 87 12.74 3.33 -3.28
CA GLY A 87 13.55 3.02 -4.45
C GLY A 87 13.76 1.54 -4.68
N PRO A 88 14.25 1.17 -5.89
CA PRO A 88 14.59 -0.20 -6.23
C PRO A 88 15.60 -0.79 -5.22
N ASP A 89 15.43 -2.05 -4.88
CA ASP A 89 16.30 -2.81 -3.98
C ASP A 89 16.44 -2.25 -2.55
N LYS A 90 15.64 -1.26 -2.18
CA LYS A 90 15.54 -0.82 -0.79
C LYS A 90 14.79 -1.87 0.05
N ARG A 91 14.83 -1.70 1.37
CA ARG A 91 14.15 -2.62 2.28
C ARG A 91 12.68 -2.79 1.92
N GLU A 92 12.00 -1.67 1.72
CA GLU A 92 10.57 -1.60 1.43
C GLU A 92 10.23 -2.32 0.12
N ASP A 93 11.01 -2.07 -0.92
CA ASP A 93 10.86 -2.72 -2.22
C ASP A 93 11.02 -4.24 -2.10
N ARG A 94 12.07 -4.70 -1.42
CA ARG A 94 12.27 -6.14 -1.17
C ARG A 94 11.19 -6.76 -0.31
N THR A 95 10.76 -6.08 0.75
CA THR A 95 9.67 -6.57 1.61
C THR A 95 8.37 -6.74 0.81
N LEU A 96 8.03 -5.73 0.00
CA LEU A 96 6.84 -5.80 -0.84
C LEU A 96 6.91 -6.93 -1.87
N LEU A 97 8.02 -7.03 -2.62
CA LEU A 97 8.17 -8.01 -3.70
C LEU A 97 8.34 -9.44 -3.20
N GLN A 98 9.00 -9.64 -2.05
CA GLN A 98 9.38 -10.98 -1.58
C GLN A 98 8.47 -11.53 -0.49
N SER A 99 7.78 -10.66 0.25
CA SER A 99 6.99 -11.09 1.40
C SER A 99 5.51 -10.71 1.30
N VAL A 100 5.17 -9.51 0.80
CA VAL A 100 3.78 -9.03 0.78
C VAL A 100 3.05 -9.49 -0.48
N LEU A 101 3.55 -9.14 -1.66
CA LEU A 101 2.86 -9.46 -2.93
C LEU A 101 2.69 -10.98 -3.17
N PRO A 102 3.67 -11.85 -2.86
CA PRO A 102 3.49 -13.29 -3.02
C PRO A 102 2.71 -13.94 -1.86
N HIS A 103 2.26 -13.17 -0.86
CA HIS A 103 1.62 -13.74 0.32
C HIS A 103 0.24 -14.34 -0.04
N PRO A 104 -0.03 -15.61 0.31
CA PRO A 104 -1.27 -16.28 -0.10
C PRO A 104 -2.54 -15.65 0.45
N GLU A 105 -2.43 -14.94 1.58
CA GLU A 105 -3.55 -14.27 2.23
C GLU A 105 -3.74 -12.80 1.75
N LEU A 106 -3.01 -12.35 0.75
CA LEU A 106 -3.15 -10.97 0.24
C LEU A 106 -4.48 -10.74 -0.49
N ALA A 107 -5.17 -11.80 -0.91
CA ALA A 107 -6.22 -11.85 -1.93
C ALA A 107 -7.22 -10.68 -2.01
N ASP A 108 -7.64 -10.14 -0.88
CA ASP A 108 -8.66 -9.08 -0.76
C ASP A 108 -8.11 -7.69 -0.37
N ILE A 109 -6.79 -7.59 -0.21
CA ILE A 109 -6.10 -6.32 0.08
C ILE A 109 -5.41 -5.83 -1.19
N ASN A 110 -5.71 -4.61 -1.60
CA ASN A 110 -4.98 -3.96 -2.68
C ASN A 110 -3.72 -3.26 -2.15
N ILE A 111 -2.72 -3.16 -3.01
CA ILE A 111 -1.48 -2.43 -2.75
C ILE A 111 -1.40 -1.25 -3.72
N ALA A 112 -1.02 -0.09 -3.22
CA ALA A 112 -0.53 1.02 -4.02
C ALA A 112 0.81 1.48 -3.43
N LEU A 113 1.69 2.01 -4.26
CA LEU A 113 2.96 2.54 -3.77
C LEU A 113 2.81 4.01 -3.35
N PHE A 114 3.53 4.37 -2.29
CA PHE A 114 3.72 5.73 -1.82
C PHE A 114 5.14 6.17 -2.14
N TYR A 115 5.29 6.95 -3.18
CA TYR A 115 6.58 7.40 -3.70
C TYR A 115 7.19 8.46 -2.77
N GLU A 116 8.25 8.09 -2.07
CA GLU A 116 8.95 8.92 -1.08
C GLU A 116 9.86 9.93 -1.77
N THR A 117 9.29 11.04 -2.22
CA THR A 117 9.98 12.05 -3.02
C THR A 117 11.26 12.57 -2.39
N THR A 118 11.30 12.77 -1.07
CA THR A 118 12.50 13.26 -0.37
C THR A 118 13.72 12.38 -0.58
N GLY A 119 13.55 11.06 -0.49
CA GLY A 119 14.61 10.10 -0.71
C GLY A 119 15.00 9.94 -2.18
N ARG A 120 14.01 10.06 -3.08
CA ARG A 120 14.20 9.77 -4.52
C ARG A 120 14.65 10.99 -5.31
N THR A 121 14.41 12.19 -4.83
CA THR A 121 14.75 13.46 -5.51
C THR A 121 15.90 14.20 -4.85
N ARG A 122 16.71 13.52 -4.03
CA ARG A 122 17.79 14.14 -3.24
C ARG A 122 17.32 15.43 -2.54
N SER A 123 16.24 15.32 -1.79
CA SER A 123 15.61 16.46 -1.14
C SER A 123 15.20 17.55 -2.13
N PHE A 124 14.57 17.15 -3.25
CA PHE A 124 14.06 18.02 -4.31
C PHE A 124 15.13 18.76 -5.14
N SER A 125 16.36 18.26 -5.19
CA SER A 125 17.47 18.84 -5.97
C SER A 125 17.79 18.10 -7.27
N SER A 126 17.26 16.89 -7.49
CA SER A 126 17.41 16.11 -8.73
C SER A 126 16.21 15.18 -8.93
N PHE A 127 15.77 15.04 -10.17
CA PHE A 127 14.66 14.18 -10.58
C PHE A 127 15.09 13.01 -11.47
N ASP A 128 16.39 12.79 -11.62
CA ASP A 128 16.96 11.75 -12.49
C ASP A 128 16.48 10.33 -12.16
N ALA A 129 16.13 10.08 -10.89
CA ALA A 129 15.64 8.78 -10.46
C ALA A 129 14.17 8.51 -10.84
N VAL A 130 13.37 9.56 -11.12
CA VAL A 130 11.91 9.43 -11.29
C VAL A 130 11.56 8.50 -12.42
N GLY A 131 12.14 8.69 -13.60
CA GLY A 131 11.88 7.85 -14.77
C GLY A 131 12.25 6.37 -14.53
N PRO A 132 13.49 6.07 -14.14
CA PRO A 132 13.92 4.71 -13.77
C PRO A 132 13.06 4.07 -12.68
N ASP A 133 12.63 4.82 -11.68
CA ASP A 133 11.77 4.32 -10.61
C ASP A 133 10.40 3.87 -11.13
N ILE A 134 9.79 4.68 -12.00
CA ILE A 134 8.49 4.32 -12.62
C ILE A 134 8.65 3.11 -13.55
N ALA A 135 9.75 3.01 -14.29
CA ALA A 135 10.03 1.82 -15.11
C ALA A 135 10.15 0.55 -14.24
N HIS A 136 10.83 0.64 -13.09
CA HIS A 136 10.91 -0.46 -12.13
C HIS A 136 9.51 -0.83 -11.58
N MET A 137 8.70 0.16 -11.22
CA MET A 137 7.34 -0.07 -10.74
C MET A 137 6.46 -0.72 -11.81
N ALA A 138 6.56 -0.29 -13.06
CA ALA A 138 5.83 -0.88 -14.17
C ALA A 138 6.19 -2.35 -14.38
N GLN A 139 7.47 -2.68 -14.26
CA GLN A 139 7.96 -4.05 -14.42
C GLN A 139 7.51 -4.97 -13.29
N HIS A 140 7.51 -4.51 -12.04
CA HIS A 140 7.38 -5.37 -10.87
C HIS A 140 6.03 -5.27 -10.13
N TYR A 141 5.29 -4.16 -10.30
CA TYR A 141 4.09 -3.90 -9.49
C TYR A 141 2.83 -3.71 -10.32
N PHE A 142 2.84 -2.87 -11.37
CA PHE A 142 1.61 -2.39 -12.00
C PHE A 142 0.75 -3.49 -12.62
N ASN A 143 1.34 -4.63 -12.98
CA ASN A 143 0.63 -5.78 -13.53
C ASN A 143 0.18 -6.79 -12.46
N HIS A 144 0.56 -6.59 -11.19
CA HIS A 144 0.13 -7.50 -10.13
C HIS A 144 -1.38 -7.42 -9.93
N PRO A 145 -2.11 -8.55 -9.75
CA PRO A 145 -3.57 -8.56 -9.62
C PRO A 145 -4.06 -7.73 -8.44
N ASN A 146 -3.30 -7.66 -7.34
CA ASN A 146 -3.62 -6.86 -6.16
C ASN A 146 -3.10 -5.42 -6.25
N TYR A 147 -2.46 -5.00 -7.34
CA TYR A 147 -2.07 -3.59 -7.45
C TYR A 147 -3.32 -2.74 -7.72
N LEU A 148 -3.51 -1.68 -6.93
CA LEU A 148 -4.67 -0.80 -7.06
C LEU A 148 -4.68 -0.14 -8.43
N LYS A 149 -5.82 -0.26 -9.10
CA LYS A 149 -6.11 0.44 -10.35
C LYS A 149 -7.43 1.18 -10.25
N ILE A 150 -7.48 2.36 -10.82
CA ILE A 150 -8.70 3.15 -11.03
C ILE A 150 -8.85 3.35 -12.55
N ASP A 151 -9.95 2.95 -13.10
CA ASP A 151 -10.20 2.98 -14.56
C ASP A 151 -9.09 2.28 -15.38
N GLY A 152 -8.58 1.16 -14.85
CA GLY A 152 -7.47 0.40 -15.45
C GLY A 152 -6.08 1.03 -15.26
N LYS A 153 -5.98 2.21 -14.68
CA LYS A 153 -4.72 2.95 -14.47
C LYS A 153 -4.12 2.61 -13.11
N PRO A 154 -2.86 2.15 -13.04
CA PRO A 154 -2.15 1.97 -11.78
C PRO A 154 -2.15 3.25 -10.95
N VAL A 155 -2.46 3.12 -9.65
CA VAL A 155 -2.49 4.25 -8.73
C VAL A 155 -1.12 4.42 -8.09
N LEU A 156 -0.62 5.66 -8.09
CA LEU A 156 0.61 6.02 -7.40
C LEU A 156 0.35 7.23 -6.51
N PHE A 157 0.64 7.08 -5.23
CA PHE A 157 0.64 8.19 -4.27
C PHE A 157 2.01 8.89 -4.30
N VAL A 158 2.00 10.21 -4.29
CA VAL A 158 3.22 11.03 -4.38
C VAL A 158 3.36 11.90 -3.14
N TYR A 159 4.40 11.66 -2.36
CA TYR A 159 4.65 12.36 -1.11
C TYR A 159 5.09 13.81 -1.34
N LEU A 160 4.65 14.72 -0.45
CA LEU A 160 5.03 16.14 -0.43
C LEU A 160 4.85 16.89 -1.75
N THR A 161 3.75 16.65 -2.46
CA THR A 161 3.43 17.37 -3.70
C THR A 161 3.41 18.89 -3.54
N ARG A 162 3.04 19.39 -2.36
CA ARG A 162 3.11 20.82 -2.04
C ARG A 162 4.52 21.39 -2.12
N VAL A 163 5.54 20.64 -1.67
CA VAL A 163 6.93 21.09 -1.74
C VAL A 163 7.37 21.17 -3.19
N LEU A 164 7.04 20.17 -4.01
CA LEU A 164 7.28 20.21 -5.45
C LEU A 164 6.58 21.41 -6.11
N SER A 165 5.33 21.66 -5.72
CA SER A 165 4.56 22.81 -6.24
C SER A 165 5.18 24.14 -5.85
N ARG A 166 5.57 24.34 -4.59
CA ARG A 166 6.26 25.54 -4.11
C ARG A 166 7.58 25.78 -4.81
N ASN A 167 8.29 24.72 -5.16
CA ASN A 167 9.56 24.79 -5.89
C ASN A 167 9.36 24.96 -7.41
N GLY A 168 8.12 24.96 -7.91
CA GLY A 168 7.81 25.05 -9.33
C GLY A 168 8.15 23.79 -10.14
N THR A 169 8.43 22.66 -9.48
CA THR A 169 8.92 21.42 -10.11
C THR A 169 7.87 20.32 -10.21
N LEU A 170 6.66 20.53 -9.68
CA LEU A 170 5.61 19.50 -9.70
C LEU A 170 5.26 19.05 -11.12
N GLY A 171 5.13 19.99 -12.06
CA GLY A 171 4.82 19.68 -13.46
C GLY A 171 5.88 18.78 -14.10
N GLU A 172 7.15 19.11 -13.94
CA GLU A 172 8.28 18.32 -14.44
C GLU A 172 8.27 16.89 -13.90
N VAL A 173 8.08 16.74 -12.59
CA VAL A 173 8.04 15.41 -11.95
C VAL A 173 6.84 14.58 -12.45
N VAL A 174 5.66 15.19 -12.55
CA VAL A 174 4.45 14.52 -13.06
C VAL A 174 4.63 14.10 -14.53
N GLU A 175 5.21 14.96 -15.36
CA GLU A 175 5.49 14.64 -16.75
C GLU A 175 6.49 13.50 -16.89
N ALA A 176 7.57 13.51 -16.11
CA ALA A 176 8.56 12.43 -16.08
C ALA A 176 7.93 11.08 -15.66
N MET A 177 7.07 11.09 -14.62
CA MET A 177 6.34 9.89 -14.20
C MET A 177 5.44 9.36 -15.31
N ARG A 178 4.64 10.21 -15.93
CA ARG A 178 3.71 9.82 -16.98
C ARG A 178 4.42 9.33 -18.25
N ALA A 179 5.49 10.03 -18.65
CA ALA A 179 6.26 9.64 -19.81
C ALA A 179 6.91 8.25 -19.64
N SER A 180 7.49 7.98 -18.48
CA SER A 180 8.09 6.68 -18.19
C SER A 180 7.05 5.57 -18.11
N ALA A 181 5.89 5.82 -17.49
CA ALA A 181 4.80 4.86 -17.45
C ALA A 181 4.25 4.56 -18.85
N ALA A 182 4.09 5.58 -19.70
CA ALA A 182 3.62 5.42 -21.08
C ALA A 182 4.59 4.56 -21.91
N GLN A 183 5.90 4.72 -21.74
CA GLN A 183 6.91 3.87 -22.37
C GLN A 183 6.76 2.39 -21.97
N ALA A 184 6.28 2.13 -20.77
CA ALA A 184 5.99 0.78 -20.27
C ALA A 184 4.55 0.31 -20.55
N GLY A 185 3.76 1.08 -21.32
CA GLY A 185 2.39 0.72 -21.72
C GLY A 185 1.33 1.01 -20.65
N HIS A 186 1.62 1.90 -19.70
CA HIS A 186 0.69 2.26 -18.63
C HIS A 186 0.33 3.75 -18.65
N GLU A 187 -0.88 4.05 -18.17
CA GLU A 187 -1.32 5.40 -17.85
C GLU A 187 -1.52 5.50 -16.33
N LEU A 188 -0.86 6.46 -15.66
CA LEU A 188 -0.91 6.56 -14.21
C LEU A 188 -2.12 7.36 -13.70
N TYR A 189 -2.71 6.87 -12.61
CA TYR A 189 -3.59 7.64 -11.74
C TYR A 189 -2.77 8.16 -10.55
N LEU A 190 -2.44 9.47 -10.53
CA LEU A 190 -1.60 10.09 -9.52
C LEU A 190 -2.45 10.71 -8.41
N ILE A 191 -2.10 10.42 -7.17
CA ILE A 191 -2.69 11.03 -5.97
C ILE A 191 -1.59 11.77 -5.22
N GLY A 192 -1.72 13.08 -5.10
CA GLY A 192 -0.79 13.90 -4.32
C GLY A 192 -1.11 13.84 -2.84
N ASP A 193 -0.09 13.62 -2.01
CA ASP A 193 -0.18 13.76 -0.56
C ASP A 193 0.19 15.20 -0.16
N GLU A 194 -0.79 15.89 0.43
CA GLU A 194 -0.58 17.21 0.99
C GLU A 194 -0.48 17.13 2.51
N VAL A 195 0.74 17.22 3.00
CA VAL A 195 0.98 17.43 4.42
C VAL A 195 0.59 18.87 4.76
N PHE A 196 -0.45 19.02 5.57
CA PHE A 196 -0.80 20.32 6.15
C PHE A 196 0.33 20.74 7.10
N GLY A 197 1.28 21.47 6.59
CA GLY A 197 2.36 22.06 7.36
C GLY A 197 2.42 23.54 7.08
N GLN A 198 2.38 24.26 8.10
CA GLN A 198 2.84 25.57 8.54
C GLN A 198 3.18 26.59 7.44
#